data_14f68fd15b40702206931581aa57595a
#
_entry.id   14f68fd15b40702206931581aa57595a
#
_cell.length_a   1.000
_cell.length_b   1.000
_cell.length_c   1.000
_cell.angle_alpha   90.00
_cell.angle_beta   90.00
_cell.angle_gamma   90.00
#
_symmetry.space_group_name_H-M   'P 1'
#
loop_
_entity.id
_entity.type
_entity.pdbx_description
1 polymer ?
#
loop_
_entity_poly.entity_id
_entity_poly.type
_entity_poly.pdbx_seq_one_letter_code
_entity_poly.pdbx_strand_id
1 'polypeptide(L)'
;MKLHDISAYQTSAEHFFERLQAWDVDLVLDVRLHNTNQLAGFTKERDLDYFVREIEHATYVHDPEFSPKPDDLSAYLHKTMSWEDYAAAYERDLEARGAVADFFKKYGSYHSVAIVGTATDKRKSHAEVLVKV
;
A
#
# COMPACT_ATOMS: atom_id res chain seq x y z
N MET A 1 15.54 -2.46 7.90
CA MET A 1 14.37 -2.66 7.01
C MET A 1 14.30 -1.56 5.97
N LYS A 2 14.09 -1.91 4.73
CA LYS A 2 13.86 -0.94 3.66
C LYS A 2 12.37 -0.90 3.34
N LEU A 3 11.83 0.29 3.14
CA LEU A 3 10.42 0.50 2.82
C LEU A 3 10.29 1.18 1.46
N HIS A 4 9.40 0.65 0.63
CA HIS A 4 9.10 1.18 -0.70
C HIS A 4 7.59 1.29 -0.85
N ASP A 5 7.11 2.33 -1.52
CA ASP A 5 5.73 2.39 -1.92
C ASP A 5 5.60 2.03 -3.39
N ILE A 6 4.53 1.31 -3.73
CA ILE A 6 4.25 0.88 -5.10
C ILE A 6 2.76 1.02 -5.36
N SER A 7 2.40 1.41 -6.59
CA SER A 7 1.00 1.57 -6.95
C SER A 7 0.45 0.32 -7.60
N ALA A 8 -0.81 -0.01 -7.25
CA ALA A 8 -1.58 -1.04 -7.91
C ALA A 8 -2.15 -0.57 -9.25
N TYR A 9 -2.12 0.73 -9.53
CA TYR A 9 -2.76 1.32 -10.70
C TYR A 9 -1.73 1.85 -11.70
N GLN A 10 -2.13 1.97 -12.95
CA GLN A 10 -1.32 2.55 -14.05
C GLN A 10 0.03 1.84 -14.21
N THR A 11 0.03 0.52 -14.07
CA THR A 11 1.23 -0.29 -14.22
C THR A 11 0.90 -1.61 -14.89
N SER A 12 1.86 -2.15 -15.64
CA SER A 12 1.76 -3.52 -16.15
C SER A 12 2.24 -4.51 -15.10
N ALA A 13 1.83 -5.77 -15.24
CA ALA A 13 2.34 -6.83 -14.36
C ALA A 13 3.86 -6.93 -14.45
N GLU A 14 4.41 -6.86 -15.64
CA GLU A 14 5.87 -6.90 -15.85
C GLU A 14 6.57 -5.81 -15.05
N HIS A 15 6.11 -4.55 -15.19
CA HIS A 15 6.73 -3.41 -14.52
C HIS A 15 6.61 -3.51 -13.01
N PHE A 16 5.44 -3.92 -12.53
CA PHE A 16 5.17 -4.07 -11.11
C PHE A 16 6.13 -5.10 -10.48
N PHE A 17 6.22 -6.30 -11.08
CA PHE A 17 7.06 -7.36 -10.54
C PHE A 17 8.55 -7.11 -10.74
N GLU A 18 8.95 -6.41 -11.80
CA GLU A 18 10.35 -5.99 -11.97
C GLU A 18 10.81 -5.07 -10.84
N ARG A 19 9.94 -4.17 -10.39
CA ARG A 19 10.26 -3.30 -9.24
C ARG A 19 10.42 -4.10 -7.96
N LEU A 20 9.53 -5.06 -7.72
CA LEU A 20 9.65 -5.91 -6.54
C LEU A 20 10.96 -6.69 -6.54
N GLN A 21 11.37 -7.17 -7.70
CA GLN A 21 12.64 -7.89 -7.85
C GLN A 21 13.83 -6.96 -7.64
N ALA A 22 13.79 -5.75 -8.20
CA ALA A 22 14.86 -4.78 -8.05
C ALA A 22 15.08 -4.37 -6.59
N TRP A 23 14.01 -4.33 -5.79
CA TRP A 23 14.08 -4.01 -4.37
C TRP A 23 14.33 -5.22 -3.48
N ASP A 24 14.39 -6.40 -4.05
CA ASP A 24 14.57 -7.66 -3.32
C ASP A 24 13.53 -7.81 -2.19
N VAL A 25 12.27 -7.63 -2.52
CA VAL A 25 11.16 -7.56 -1.58
C VAL A 25 10.86 -8.94 -0.99
N ASP A 26 10.75 -9.02 0.34
CA ASP A 26 10.32 -10.24 1.03
C ASP A 26 8.93 -10.13 1.65
N LEU A 27 8.35 -8.92 1.70
CA LEU A 27 6.96 -8.72 2.10
C LEU A 27 6.30 -7.71 1.18
N VAL A 28 5.15 -8.07 0.63
CA VAL A 28 4.24 -7.14 -0.06
C VAL A 28 3.06 -6.87 0.87
N LEU A 29 3.01 -5.66 1.42
CA LEU A 29 1.99 -5.25 2.36
C LEU A 29 0.96 -4.38 1.65
N ASP A 30 -0.24 -4.91 1.49
CA ASP A 30 -1.32 -4.22 0.80
C ASP A 30 -2.14 -3.42 1.81
N VAL A 31 -2.02 -2.09 1.72
CA VAL A 31 -2.71 -1.17 2.65
C VAL A 31 -3.89 -0.47 1.97
N ARG A 32 -4.35 -0.99 0.83
CA ARG A 32 -5.54 -0.46 0.17
C ARG A 32 -6.77 -0.78 1.00
N LEU A 33 -7.70 0.17 1.08
CA LEU A 33 -8.98 -0.07 1.73
C LEU A 33 -9.81 -1.05 0.91
N HIS A 34 -9.80 -0.91 -0.43
CA HIS A 34 -10.51 -1.76 -1.37
C HIS A 34 -9.52 -2.41 -2.33
N ASN A 35 -9.42 -3.73 -2.33
CA ASN A 35 -8.48 -4.47 -3.16
C ASN A 35 -9.13 -5.61 -3.96
N THR A 36 -10.46 -5.63 -4.04
CA THR A 36 -11.20 -6.65 -4.76
C THR A 36 -11.83 -6.13 -6.05
N ASN A 37 -11.57 -4.88 -6.41
CA ASN A 37 -12.14 -4.25 -7.60
C ASN A 37 -11.62 -4.94 -8.87
N GLN A 38 -12.54 -5.36 -9.75
CA GLN A 38 -12.17 -6.03 -10.99
C GLN A 38 -11.34 -5.15 -11.92
N LEU A 39 -11.47 -3.83 -11.83
CA LEU A 39 -10.67 -2.91 -12.63
C LEU A 39 -9.19 -2.89 -12.21
N ALA A 40 -8.87 -3.46 -11.07
CA ALA A 40 -7.48 -3.58 -10.63
C ALA A 40 -6.68 -4.65 -11.39
N GLY A 41 -7.35 -5.51 -12.17
CA GLY A 41 -6.67 -6.53 -12.97
C GLY A 41 -5.85 -7.48 -12.10
N PHE A 42 -4.56 -7.62 -12.40
CA PHE A 42 -3.67 -8.54 -11.67
C PHE A 42 -3.44 -8.12 -10.21
N THR A 43 -3.78 -6.90 -9.83
CA THR A 43 -3.58 -6.42 -8.46
C THR A 43 -4.76 -6.64 -7.52
N LYS A 44 -5.80 -7.37 -7.95
CA LYS A 44 -6.85 -7.83 -7.02
C LYS A 44 -6.21 -8.73 -5.96
N GLU A 45 -6.73 -8.67 -4.73
CA GLU A 45 -6.12 -9.38 -3.59
C GLU A 45 -5.77 -10.82 -3.90
N ARG A 46 -6.73 -11.60 -4.42
CA ARG A 46 -6.52 -13.02 -4.66
C ARG A 46 -5.44 -13.29 -5.70
N ASP A 47 -5.48 -12.53 -6.80
CA ASP A 47 -4.53 -12.71 -7.89
C ASP A 47 -3.16 -12.18 -7.50
N LEU A 48 -3.10 -11.04 -6.81
CA LEU A 48 -1.85 -10.46 -6.36
C LEU A 48 -1.14 -11.37 -5.36
N ASP A 49 -1.87 -11.96 -4.41
CA ASP A 49 -1.32 -12.92 -3.45
C ASP A 49 -0.64 -14.08 -4.19
N TYR A 50 -1.34 -14.68 -5.15
CA TYR A 50 -0.80 -15.78 -5.95
C TYR A 50 0.47 -15.37 -6.69
N PHE A 51 0.43 -14.23 -7.40
CA PHE A 51 1.56 -13.79 -8.20
C PHE A 51 2.77 -13.40 -7.35
N VAL A 52 2.55 -12.78 -6.20
CA VAL A 52 3.65 -12.43 -5.29
C VAL A 52 4.37 -13.68 -4.79
N ARG A 53 3.62 -14.70 -4.40
CA ARG A 53 4.22 -15.96 -3.94
C ARG A 53 4.94 -16.70 -5.06
N GLU A 54 4.35 -16.78 -6.25
CA GLU A 54 4.88 -17.58 -7.34
C GLU A 54 6.00 -16.88 -8.12
N ILE A 55 5.92 -15.58 -8.31
CA ILE A 55 6.89 -14.82 -9.12
C ILE A 55 8.02 -14.30 -8.25
N GLU A 56 7.69 -13.68 -7.10
CA GLU A 56 8.67 -13.01 -6.25
C GLU A 56 9.13 -13.87 -5.08
N HIS A 57 8.41 -14.95 -4.78
CA HIS A 57 8.67 -15.81 -3.61
C HIS A 57 8.65 -15.02 -2.30
N ALA A 58 7.80 -14.00 -2.24
CA ALA A 58 7.61 -13.14 -1.08
C ALA A 58 6.28 -13.44 -0.39
N THR A 59 6.12 -12.93 0.81
CA THR A 59 4.85 -13.01 1.54
C THR A 59 3.96 -11.84 1.12
N TYR A 60 2.66 -12.12 0.94
CA TYR A 60 1.65 -11.10 0.70
C TYR A 60 0.71 -11.01 1.90
N VAL A 61 0.47 -9.79 2.37
CA VAL A 61 -0.49 -9.52 3.46
C VAL A 61 -1.35 -8.32 3.07
N HIS A 62 -2.67 -8.45 3.21
CA HIS A 62 -3.59 -7.32 3.19
C HIS A 62 -3.90 -6.93 4.63
N ASP A 63 -3.52 -5.73 5.03
CA ASP A 63 -3.70 -5.27 6.40
C ASP A 63 -4.48 -3.97 6.43
N PRO A 64 -5.81 -4.06 6.67
CA PRO A 64 -6.67 -2.87 6.72
C PRO A 64 -6.35 -1.91 7.86
N GLU A 65 -5.59 -2.34 8.86
CA GLU A 65 -5.17 -1.46 9.96
C GLU A 65 -4.41 -0.24 9.45
N PHE A 66 -3.70 -0.39 8.32
CA PHE A 66 -2.93 0.69 7.72
C PHE A 66 -3.67 1.38 6.57
N SER A 67 -4.94 1.05 6.36
CA SER A 67 -5.78 1.72 5.37
C SER A 67 -6.27 3.06 5.89
N PRO A 68 -6.62 4.01 5.00
CA PRO A 68 -7.24 5.26 5.45
C PRO A 68 -8.66 5.02 5.92
N LYS A 69 -9.22 5.97 6.69
CA LYS A 69 -10.64 5.91 7.04
C LYS A 69 -11.49 6.02 5.77
N PRO A 70 -12.58 5.26 5.68
CA PRO A 70 -13.42 5.29 4.47
C PRO A 70 -13.94 6.67 4.11
N ASP A 71 -14.36 7.47 5.09
CA ASP A 71 -14.88 8.82 4.85
C ASP A 71 -13.80 9.75 4.31
N ASP A 72 -12.57 9.66 4.84
CA ASP A 72 -11.45 10.47 4.39
C ASP A 72 -11.05 10.09 2.96
N LEU A 73 -10.99 8.80 2.66
CA LEU A 73 -10.68 8.34 1.30
C LEU A 73 -11.74 8.81 0.31
N SER A 74 -13.02 8.67 0.66
CA SER A 74 -14.12 9.13 -0.19
C SER A 74 -14.03 10.63 -0.46
N ALA A 75 -13.79 11.44 0.57
CA ALA A 75 -13.65 12.88 0.42
C ALA A 75 -12.49 13.25 -0.49
N TYR A 76 -11.35 12.59 -0.34
CA TYR A 76 -10.20 12.84 -1.19
C TYR A 76 -10.48 12.46 -2.65
N LEU A 77 -11.08 11.29 -2.89
CA LEU A 77 -11.40 10.83 -4.24
C LEU A 77 -12.44 11.71 -4.94
N HIS A 78 -13.38 12.28 -4.18
CA HIS A 78 -14.40 13.20 -4.71
C HIS A 78 -13.95 14.66 -4.72
N LYS A 79 -12.69 14.92 -4.39
CA LYS A 79 -12.06 16.24 -4.41
C LYS A 79 -12.67 17.23 -3.42
N THR A 80 -13.30 16.74 -2.36
CA THR A 80 -13.80 17.58 -1.27
C THR A 80 -12.76 17.71 -0.14
N MET A 81 -11.66 16.99 -0.23
CA MET A 81 -10.53 17.07 0.68
C MET A 81 -9.25 17.17 -0.14
N SER A 82 -8.35 18.10 0.21
CA SER A 82 -7.06 18.24 -0.46
C SER A 82 -6.12 17.10 -0.10
N TRP A 83 -5.06 16.93 -0.90
CA TRP A 83 -4.02 15.97 -0.57
C TRP A 83 -3.37 16.26 0.78
N GLU A 84 -3.08 17.54 1.05
CA GLU A 84 -2.44 17.95 2.30
C GLU A 84 -3.30 17.60 3.51
N ASP A 85 -4.60 17.86 3.43
CA ASP A 85 -5.54 17.54 4.51
C ASP A 85 -5.72 16.03 4.67
N TYR A 86 -5.79 15.30 3.55
CA TYR A 86 -5.91 13.85 3.55
C TYR A 86 -4.67 13.20 4.19
N ALA A 87 -3.48 13.62 3.76
CA ALA A 87 -2.23 13.10 4.31
C ALA A 87 -2.11 13.38 5.82
N ALA A 88 -2.47 14.61 6.24
CA ALA A 88 -2.43 14.98 7.65
C ALA A 88 -3.44 14.16 8.48
N ALA A 89 -4.63 13.95 7.96
CA ALA A 89 -5.67 13.15 8.65
C ALA A 89 -5.21 11.69 8.81
N TYR A 90 -4.63 11.12 7.77
CA TYR A 90 -4.12 9.75 7.81
C TYR A 90 -2.97 9.63 8.81
N GLU A 91 -2.02 10.56 8.78
CA GLU A 91 -0.89 10.56 9.73
C GLU A 91 -1.36 10.68 11.17
N ARG A 92 -2.30 11.58 11.47
CA ARG A 92 -2.88 11.71 12.81
C ARG A 92 -3.56 10.43 13.27
N ASP A 93 -4.29 9.76 12.36
CA ASP A 93 -4.97 8.51 12.66
C ASP A 93 -3.95 7.40 12.98
N LEU A 94 -2.87 7.30 12.20
CA LEU A 94 -1.81 6.33 12.48
C LEU A 94 -1.16 6.58 13.84
N GLU A 95 -0.88 7.83 14.18
CA GLU A 95 -0.31 8.20 15.47
C GLU A 95 -1.25 7.87 16.63
N ALA A 96 -2.53 8.19 16.48
CA ALA A 96 -3.53 7.96 17.52
C ALA A 96 -3.71 6.48 17.84
N ARG A 97 -3.51 5.61 16.83
CA ARG A 97 -3.65 4.16 17.00
C ARG A 97 -2.34 3.47 17.37
N GLY A 98 -1.23 4.20 17.44
CA GLY A 98 0.08 3.59 17.66
C GLY A 98 0.51 2.67 16.52
N ALA A 99 0.13 3.02 15.28
CA ALA A 99 0.29 2.14 14.13
C ALA A 99 1.75 1.85 13.80
N VAL A 100 2.67 2.80 14.03
CA VAL A 100 4.09 2.60 13.73
C VAL A 100 4.66 1.47 14.62
N ALA A 101 4.35 1.48 15.90
CA ALA A 101 4.79 0.43 16.81
C ALA A 101 4.19 -0.93 16.41
N ASP A 102 2.91 -0.96 16.06
CA ASP A 102 2.25 -2.17 15.59
C ASP A 102 2.86 -2.69 14.29
N PHE A 103 3.23 -1.80 13.38
CA PHE A 103 3.89 -2.15 12.14
C PHE A 103 5.20 -2.91 12.42
N PHE A 104 6.06 -2.37 13.26
CA PHE A 104 7.33 -3.01 13.57
C PHE A 104 7.14 -4.29 14.36
N LYS A 105 6.13 -4.37 15.21
CA LYS A 105 5.81 -5.59 15.94
C LYS A 105 5.40 -6.72 14.99
N LYS A 106 4.58 -6.42 13.98
CA LYS A 106 4.08 -7.42 13.03
C LYS A 106 5.10 -7.75 11.94
N TYR A 107 5.82 -6.75 11.43
CA TYR A 107 6.59 -6.87 10.19
C TYR A 107 8.07 -6.52 10.34
N GLY A 108 8.53 -6.24 11.53
CA GLY A 108 9.91 -5.79 11.77
C GLY A 108 10.99 -6.80 11.40
N SER A 109 10.64 -8.07 11.22
CA SER A 109 11.60 -9.12 10.83
C SER A 109 11.85 -9.17 9.32
N TYR A 110 11.03 -8.52 8.52
CA TYR A 110 11.25 -8.47 7.07
C TYR A 110 12.34 -7.47 6.71
N HIS A 111 13.04 -7.72 5.60
CA HIS A 111 14.18 -6.90 5.19
C HIS A 111 13.81 -5.81 4.20
N SER A 112 12.90 -6.10 3.28
CA SER A 112 12.48 -5.16 2.25
C SER A 112 10.97 -5.29 2.03
N VAL A 113 10.24 -4.23 2.32
CA VAL A 113 8.77 -4.23 2.29
C VAL A 113 8.29 -3.28 1.20
N ALA A 114 7.44 -3.79 0.31
CA ALA A 114 6.73 -2.96 -0.66
C ALA A 114 5.32 -2.70 -0.15
N ILE A 115 4.96 -1.45 0.01
CA ILE A 115 3.65 -1.02 0.49
C ILE A 115 2.79 -0.64 -0.71
N VAL A 116 1.71 -1.38 -0.92
CA VAL A 116 0.85 -1.24 -2.10
C VAL A 116 -0.23 -0.19 -1.84
N GLY A 117 -0.25 0.83 -2.66
CA GLY A 117 -1.24 1.88 -2.64
C GLY A 117 -1.92 2.05 -4.00
N THR A 118 -2.56 3.20 -4.17
CA THR A 118 -3.41 3.49 -5.34
C THR A 118 -3.00 4.77 -6.07
N ALA A 119 -1.72 5.16 -6.00
CA ALA A 119 -1.24 6.38 -6.66
C ALA A 119 -1.39 6.28 -8.18
N THR A 120 -1.73 7.42 -8.79
CA THR A 120 -1.73 7.59 -10.23
C THR A 120 -0.91 8.83 -10.57
N ASP A 121 -0.72 9.11 -11.87
CA ASP A 121 -0.03 10.33 -12.30
C ASP A 121 -0.80 11.60 -11.94
N LYS A 122 -2.10 11.47 -11.61
CA LYS A 122 -2.98 12.60 -11.24
C LYS A 122 -3.26 12.69 -9.75
N ARG A 123 -2.90 11.67 -8.96
CA ARG A 123 -3.34 11.57 -7.58
C ARG A 123 -2.35 10.76 -6.75
N LYS A 124 -1.98 11.30 -5.58
CA LYS A 124 -1.10 10.61 -4.63
C LYS A 124 -1.90 9.63 -3.76
N SER A 125 -1.22 8.69 -3.14
CA SER A 125 -1.80 7.66 -2.30
C SER A 125 -1.26 7.74 -0.87
N HIS A 126 -2.08 7.29 0.09
CA HIS A 126 -1.68 7.16 1.49
C HIS A 126 -0.45 6.28 1.72
N ALA A 127 -0.15 5.35 0.81
CA ALA A 127 1.05 4.51 0.93
C ALA A 127 2.32 5.33 1.01
N GLU A 128 2.39 6.44 0.26
CA GLU A 128 3.51 7.39 0.31
C GLU A 128 3.69 7.97 1.71
N VAL A 129 2.59 8.28 2.38
CA VAL A 129 2.63 8.82 3.75
C VAL A 129 3.11 7.76 4.73
N LEU A 130 2.60 6.54 4.62
CA LEU A 130 2.99 5.45 5.52
C LEU A 130 4.48 5.16 5.45
N VAL A 131 5.07 5.17 4.28
CA VAL A 131 6.51 4.93 4.10
C VAL A 131 7.35 5.98 4.83
N LYS A 132 6.87 7.23 4.90
CA LYS A 132 7.58 8.33 5.56
C LYS A 132 7.40 8.37 7.06
N VAL A 133 6.33 7.79 7.55
CA VAL A 133 6.06 7.74 8.99
C VAL A 133 6.85 6.61 9.64
#